data_b962c141d44adcc51f8f302e52b6bc75
#
_entry.id   b962c141d44adcc51f8f302e52b6bc75
#
_cell.length_a   1.000
_cell.length_b   1.000
_cell.length_c   1.000
_cell.angle_alpha   90.00
_cell.angle_beta   90.00
_cell.angle_gamma   90.00
#
_symmetry.space_group_name_H-M   'P 1'
#
loop_
_entity.id
_entity.type
_entity.pdbx_description
1 polymer ?
#
loop_
_entity_poly.entity_id
_entity_poly.type
_entity_poly.pdbx_seq_one_letter_code
_entity_poly.pdbx_strand_id
1 'polypeptide(L)'
;SRQVGVPYIVVFLNKCDMVDDEELLELVEMEVTEQLEEYGFNDCPIVKGSALKALEDPMGPWGDKIMELMDTIDSYIPDPQRATDKDFIMPVEDVFTITGRGTVATGRVERGKLNTNDTVEMVGLHDEIRSTVCTGIEMFRKILDYAEAGDNIGCLLRGVQRSDIERGEVLAAPGSIHPHTKFSGQVYVLSKDEGGRHTPFFNNYRPQFYFRTTDVTGVITLPEGTEMCMPGDNVEMDVELITPIAIEEGLRFA
;
A
#
# COMPACT_ATOMS: atom_id res chain seq x y z
N SER A 1 -6.90 -4.41 7.73
CA SER A 1 -5.63 -3.87 8.28
C SER A 1 -4.58 -4.96 8.46
N ARG A 2 -4.93 -6.09 9.08
CA ARG A 2 -3.97 -7.20 9.29
C ARG A 2 -3.39 -7.74 7.99
N GLN A 3 -4.22 -8.01 6.99
CA GLN A 3 -3.80 -8.56 5.69
C GLN A 3 -2.86 -7.63 4.90
N VAL A 4 -3.06 -6.33 4.99
CA VAL A 4 -2.20 -5.34 4.34
C VAL A 4 -0.98 -4.95 5.18
N GLY A 5 -0.80 -5.57 6.35
CA GLY A 5 0.39 -5.41 7.19
C GLY A 5 0.47 -4.08 7.94
N VAL A 6 -0.68 -3.48 8.30
CA VAL A 6 -0.71 -2.30 9.20
C VAL A 6 -0.10 -2.70 10.55
N PRO A 7 0.97 -2.05 11.03
CA PRO A 7 1.66 -2.48 12.25
C PRO A 7 1.07 -1.91 13.53
N TYR A 8 0.40 -0.76 13.49
CA TYR A 8 -0.11 -0.04 14.66
C TYR A 8 -1.53 0.43 14.44
N ILE A 9 -2.36 0.32 15.48
CA ILE A 9 -3.76 0.80 15.47
C ILE A 9 -3.97 1.67 16.72
N VAL A 10 -4.54 2.85 16.51
CA VAL A 10 -5.10 3.71 17.56
C VAL A 10 -6.60 3.79 17.32
N VAL A 11 -7.40 3.59 18.36
CA VAL A 11 -8.86 3.61 18.26
C VAL A 11 -9.40 4.93 18.77
N PHE A 12 -10.29 5.56 18.01
CA PHE A 12 -11.09 6.67 18.47
C PHE A 12 -12.56 6.24 18.61
N LEU A 13 -13.00 6.02 19.85
CA LEU A 13 -14.38 5.68 20.15
C LEU A 13 -15.24 6.92 20.04
N ASN A 14 -15.82 7.13 18.86
CA ASN A 14 -16.55 8.35 18.52
C ASN A 14 -18.00 8.33 19.02
N LYS A 15 -18.65 9.51 19.06
CA LYS A 15 -20.04 9.72 19.45
C LYS A 15 -20.36 9.41 20.91
N CYS A 16 -19.39 9.51 21.81
CA CYS A 16 -19.60 9.30 23.24
C CYS A 16 -20.56 10.32 23.86
N ASP A 17 -20.81 11.46 23.21
CA ASP A 17 -21.82 12.44 23.61
C ASP A 17 -23.26 11.93 23.49
N MET A 18 -23.49 10.82 22.81
CA MET A 18 -24.82 10.20 22.65
C MET A 18 -25.10 9.09 23.68
N VAL A 19 -24.13 8.77 24.52
CA VAL A 19 -24.22 7.69 25.49
C VAL A 19 -24.02 8.26 26.89
N ASP A 20 -25.07 8.21 27.72
CA ASP A 20 -25.04 8.69 29.08
C ASP A 20 -24.62 7.61 30.09
N ASP A 21 -24.48 6.36 29.63
CA ASP A 21 -24.12 5.19 30.44
C ASP A 21 -22.62 4.86 30.27
N GLU A 22 -21.86 5.12 31.34
CA GLU A 22 -20.41 4.87 31.35
C GLU A 22 -20.08 3.38 31.33
N GLU A 23 -20.91 2.51 31.91
CA GLU A 23 -20.72 1.06 31.89
C GLU A 23 -20.86 0.51 30.46
N LEU A 24 -21.74 1.10 29.65
CA LEU A 24 -21.90 0.74 28.24
C LEU A 24 -20.66 1.12 27.43
N LEU A 25 -20.07 2.28 27.69
CA LEU A 25 -18.82 2.70 27.01
C LEU A 25 -17.63 1.79 27.39
N GLU A 26 -17.55 1.34 28.65
CA GLU A 26 -16.53 0.39 29.09
C GLU A 26 -16.72 -0.98 28.42
N LEU A 27 -17.96 -1.43 28.29
CA LEU A 27 -18.28 -2.70 27.61
C LEU A 27 -17.83 -2.67 26.14
N VAL A 28 -18.15 -1.59 25.42
CA VAL A 28 -17.74 -1.42 24.02
C VAL A 28 -16.21 -1.35 23.89
N GLU A 29 -15.53 -0.70 24.84
CA GLU A 29 -14.06 -0.67 24.87
C GLU A 29 -13.47 -2.08 25.04
N MET A 30 -14.04 -2.89 25.93
CA MET A 30 -13.63 -4.29 26.12
C MET A 30 -13.85 -5.12 24.84
N GLU A 31 -15.02 -5.03 24.23
CA GLU A 31 -15.32 -5.76 22.98
C GLU A 31 -14.37 -5.38 21.82
N VAL A 32 -14.05 -4.08 21.68
CA VAL A 32 -13.09 -3.61 20.68
C VAL A 32 -11.69 -4.13 20.98
N THR A 33 -11.29 -4.14 22.26
CA THR A 33 -9.98 -4.67 22.68
C THR A 33 -9.86 -6.16 22.37
N GLU A 34 -10.86 -6.97 22.77
CA GLU A 34 -10.89 -8.40 22.49
C GLU A 34 -10.79 -8.70 20.97
N GLN A 35 -11.54 -7.92 20.16
CA GLN A 35 -11.50 -8.08 18.71
C GLN A 35 -10.13 -7.72 18.13
N LEU A 36 -9.47 -6.68 18.60
CA LEU A 36 -8.13 -6.30 18.15
C LEU A 36 -7.09 -7.36 18.53
N GLU A 37 -7.16 -7.90 19.76
CA GLU A 37 -6.30 -8.98 20.24
C GLU A 37 -6.45 -10.26 19.42
N GLU A 38 -7.68 -10.62 19.03
CA GLU A 38 -7.95 -11.76 18.14
C GLU A 38 -7.22 -11.62 16.80
N TYR A 39 -7.11 -10.39 16.27
CA TYR A 39 -6.35 -10.09 15.06
C TYR A 39 -4.86 -9.85 15.32
N GLY A 40 -4.37 -10.00 16.56
CA GLY A 40 -2.97 -9.88 16.95
C GLY A 40 -2.48 -8.45 17.13
N PHE A 41 -3.39 -7.51 17.37
CA PHE A 41 -3.07 -6.14 17.78
C PHE A 41 -3.26 -6.03 19.30
N ASN A 42 -2.17 -6.12 20.04
CA ASN A 42 -2.19 -6.04 21.49
C ASN A 42 -1.92 -4.60 21.96
N ASP A 43 -2.49 -4.26 23.12
CA ASP A 43 -2.27 -2.97 23.80
C ASP A 43 -2.55 -1.73 22.92
N CYS A 44 -3.56 -1.81 22.05
CA CYS A 44 -3.98 -0.68 21.23
C CYS A 44 -4.60 0.42 22.10
N PRO A 45 -4.11 1.67 22.05
CA PRO A 45 -4.72 2.75 22.80
C PRO A 45 -6.09 3.12 22.25
N ILE A 46 -7.04 3.39 23.16
CA ILE A 46 -8.41 3.80 22.85
C ILE A 46 -8.66 5.18 23.46
N VAL A 47 -9.07 6.13 22.63
CA VAL A 47 -9.47 7.48 23.06
C VAL A 47 -10.98 7.64 22.84
N LYS A 48 -11.71 7.99 23.92
CA LYS A 48 -13.16 8.23 23.86
C LYS A 48 -13.42 9.71 23.55
N GLY A 49 -14.36 9.99 22.62
CA GLY A 49 -14.66 11.36 22.24
C GLY A 49 -15.90 11.57 21.39
N SER A 50 -16.13 12.81 21.00
CA SER A 50 -17.15 13.21 20.04
C SER A 50 -16.56 14.23 19.05
N ALA A 51 -16.32 13.78 17.85
CA ALA A 51 -15.77 14.64 16.79
C ALA A 51 -16.73 15.79 16.43
N LEU A 52 -18.06 15.54 16.46
CA LEU A 52 -19.07 16.58 16.20
C LEU A 52 -19.02 17.67 17.27
N LYS A 53 -19.02 17.29 18.54
CA LYS A 53 -18.97 18.25 19.66
C LYS A 53 -17.64 19.01 19.70
N ALA A 54 -16.54 18.35 19.37
CA ALA A 54 -15.25 19.01 19.23
C ALA A 54 -15.23 20.03 18.09
N LEU A 55 -15.95 19.77 16.98
CA LEU A 55 -16.08 20.73 15.88
C LEU A 55 -16.96 21.95 16.26
N GLU A 56 -18.02 21.72 17.05
CA GLU A 56 -18.91 22.77 17.54
C GLU A 56 -18.21 23.68 18.56
N ASP A 57 -17.39 23.11 19.46
CA ASP A 57 -16.60 23.83 20.46
C ASP A 57 -15.17 23.24 20.55
N PRO A 58 -14.22 23.71 19.68
CA PRO A 58 -12.86 23.21 19.66
C PRO A 58 -12.04 23.47 20.93
N MET A 59 -12.45 24.41 21.76
CA MET A 59 -11.78 24.75 23.03
C MET A 59 -12.45 24.13 24.26
N GLY A 60 -13.50 23.35 24.05
CA GLY A 60 -14.22 22.64 25.10
C GLY A 60 -13.67 21.24 25.38
N PRO A 61 -14.28 20.52 26.32
CA PRO A 61 -13.80 19.20 26.76
C PRO A 61 -13.67 18.16 25.64
N TRP A 62 -14.51 18.25 24.63
CA TRP A 62 -14.44 17.35 23.47
C TRP A 62 -13.29 17.72 22.52
N GLY A 63 -12.93 19.00 22.44
CA GLY A 63 -11.74 19.47 21.74
C GLY A 63 -10.47 18.92 22.38
N ASP A 64 -10.40 18.90 23.72
CA ASP A 64 -9.29 18.30 24.47
C ASP A 64 -9.14 16.81 24.16
N LYS A 65 -10.23 16.07 23.92
CA LYS A 65 -10.18 14.66 23.51
C LYS A 65 -9.61 14.45 22.09
N ILE A 66 -9.79 15.41 21.21
CA ILE A 66 -9.11 15.37 19.90
C ILE A 66 -7.60 15.62 20.06
N MET A 67 -7.21 16.54 20.95
CA MET A 67 -5.79 16.74 21.26
C MET A 67 -5.16 15.52 21.91
N GLU A 68 -5.88 14.87 22.85
CA GLU A 68 -5.45 13.60 23.46
C GLU A 68 -5.26 12.50 22.39
N LEU A 69 -6.14 12.41 21.38
CA LEU A 69 -5.97 11.50 20.25
C LEU A 69 -4.69 11.81 19.48
N MET A 70 -4.42 13.06 19.19
CA MET A 70 -3.20 13.47 18.47
C MET A 70 -1.93 13.14 19.26
N ASP A 71 -1.92 13.46 20.56
CA ASP A 71 -0.80 13.13 21.45
C ASP A 71 -0.59 11.60 21.57
N THR A 72 -1.70 10.85 21.57
CA THR A 72 -1.65 9.38 21.56
C THR A 72 -1.05 8.83 20.27
N ILE A 73 -1.45 9.36 19.11
CA ILE A 73 -0.89 9.00 17.82
C ILE A 73 0.61 9.28 17.79
N ASP A 74 1.02 10.49 18.19
CA ASP A 74 2.42 10.92 18.15
C ASP A 74 3.32 10.12 19.12
N SER A 75 2.77 9.65 20.25
CA SER A 75 3.52 8.88 21.23
C SER A 75 3.55 7.37 20.97
N TYR A 76 2.46 6.82 20.41
CA TYR A 76 2.31 5.37 20.21
C TYR A 76 2.84 4.89 18.86
N ILE A 77 2.65 5.68 17.79
CA ILE A 77 3.10 5.29 16.44
C ILE A 77 4.53 5.81 16.22
N PRO A 78 5.53 4.92 16.09
CA PRO A 78 6.91 5.36 15.86
C PRO A 78 7.07 5.98 14.47
N ASP A 79 8.05 6.87 14.36
CA ASP A 79 8.45 7.42 13.06
C ASP A 79 8.80 6.30 12.06
N PRO A 80 8.26 6.32 10.84
CA PRO A 80 8.51 5.27 9.87
C PRO A 80 9.98 5.27 9.42
N GLN A 81 10.57 4.08 9.39
CA GLN A 81 11.90 3.89 8.81
C GLN A 81 11.80 3.99 7.29
N ARG A 82 12.26 5.10 6.72
CA ARG A 82 12.24 5.35 5.28
C ARG A 82 13.49 4.77 4.61
N ALA A 83 13.31 3.92 3.61
CA ALA A 83 14.40 3.30 2.85
C ALA A 83 14.97 4.29 1.79
N THR A 84 15.57 5.39 2.24
CA THR A 84 16.09 6.45 1.37
C THR A 84 17.45 6.16 0.75
N ASP A 85 18.16 5.17 1.27
CA ASP A 85 19.51 4.71 0.87
C ASP A 85 19.48 3.69 -0.28
N LYS A 86 18.30 3.24 -0.69
CA LYS A 86 18.10 2.30 -1.80
C LYS A 86 17.85 3.02 -3.12
N ASP A 87 17.92 2.27 -4.22
CA ASP A 87 17.54 2.78 -5.54
C ASP A 87 16.08 3.22 -5.57
N PHE A 88 15.83 4.33 -6.26
CA PHE A 88 14.49 4.92 -6.38
C PHE A 88 13.52 3.98 -7.08
N ILE A 89 12.35 3.78 -6.48
CA ILE A 89 11.18 3.15 -7.09
C ILE A 89 9.91 3.89 -6.66
N MET A 90 9.05 4.18 -7.64
CA MET A 90 7.72 4.75 -7.44
C MET A 90 6.71 4.02 -8.34
N PRO A 91 5.80 3.22 -7.78
CA PRO A 91 4.67 2.66 -8.53
C PRO A 91 3.78 3.77 -9.08
N VAL A 92 3.38 3.66 -10.34
CA VAL A 92 2.49 4.62 -10.99
C VAL A 92 1.05 4.34 -10.59
N GLU A 93 0.40 5.32 -9.96
CA GLU A 93 -1.00 5.26 -9.52
C GLU A 93 -1.95 5.91 -10.54
N ASP A 94 -1.56 7.06 -11.10
CA ASP A 94 -2.32 7.76 -12.12
C ASP A 94 -1.42 8.52 -13.08
N VAL A 95 -1.93 8.79 -14.28
CA VAL A 95 -1.22 9.52 -15.33
C VAL A 95 -2.15 10.54 -15.96
N PHE A 96 -1.71 11.79 -16.02
CA PHE A 96 -2.44 12.87 -16.66
C PHE A 96 -1.53 13.84 -17.40
N THR A 97 -2.12 14.65 -18.27
CA THR A 97 -1.39 15.65 -19.05
C THR A 97 -1.72 17.05 -18.54
N ILE A 98 -0.69 17.85 -18.29
CA ILE A 98 -0.85 19.28 -18.01
C ILE A 98 -0.59 20.04 -19.31
N THR A 99 -1.58 20.78 -19.78
CA THR A 99 -1.48 21.58 -21.02
C THR A 99 -0.28 22.53 -20.94
N GLY A 100 0.62 22.43 -21.94
CA GLY A 100 1.83 23.26 -22.04
C GLY A 100 3.00 22.81 -21.14
N ARG A 101 2.83 21.79 -20.29
CA ARG A 101 3.90 21.26 -19.42
C ARG A 101 4.32 19.84 -19.77
N GLY A 102 3.37 18.95 -20.07
CA GLY A 102 3.64 17.57 -20.45
C GLY A 102 2.88 16.54 -19.60
N THR A 103 3.37 15.31 -19.64
CA THR A 103 2.78 14.18 -18.91
C THR A 103 3.32 14.10 -17.50
N VAL A 104 2.41 13.91 -16.54
CA VAL A 104 2.72 13.71 -15.12
C VAL A 104 2.27 12.32 -14.71
N ALA A 105 3.19 11.55 -14.11
CA ALA A 105 2.90 10.31 -13.43
C ALA A 105 2.86 10.57 -11.92
N THR A 106 1.82 10.13 -11.24
CA THR A 106 1.68 10.24 -9.79
C THR A 106 1.86 8.90 -9.11
N GLY A 107 2.36 8.94 -7.90
CA GLY A 107 2.52 7.75 -7.06
C GLY A 107 3.19 8.07 -5.74
N ARG A 108 3.25 7.06 -4.88
CA ARG A 108 4.02 7.12 -3.65
C ARG A 108 5.42 6.56 -3.90
N VAL A 109 6.44 7.29 -3.51
CA VAL A 109 7.82 6.78 -3.54
C VAL A 109 7.93 5.61 -2.56
N GLU A 110 8.18 4.40 -3.08
CA GLU A 110 8.30 3.19 -2.28
C GLU A 110 9.63 3.14 -1.55
N ARG A 111 10.71 3.51 -2.24
CA ARG A 111 12.08 3.57 -1.70
C ARG A 111 12.96 4.51 -2.50
N GLY A 112 14.10 4.84 -1.94
CA GLY A 112 15.12 5.67 -2.57
C GLY A 112 14.79 7.15 -2.57
N LYS A 113 15.51 7.87 -3.41
CA LYS A 113 15.40 9.32 -3.61
C LYS A 113 15.43 9.65 -5.10
N LEU A 114 14.61 10.62 -5.50
CA LEU A 114 14.55 11.16 -6.86
C LEU A 114 14.84 12.66 -6.79
N ASN A 115 15.80 13.15 -7.56
CA ASN A 115 16.02 14.59 -7.72
C ASN A 115 15.42 15.07 -9.05
N THR A 116 15.10 16.35 -9.12
CA THR A 116 14.74 16.98 -10.40
C THR A 116 15.90 16.87 -11.39
N ASN A 117 15.60 16.47 -12.61
CA ASN A 117 16.49 16.15 -13.72
C ASN A 117 17.21 14.78 -13.64
N ASP A 118 16.87 13.93 -12.68
CA ASP A 118 17.32 12.55 -12.70
C ASP A 118 16.67 11.80 -13.86
N THR A 119 17.45 10.84 -14.42
CA THR A 119 16.93 9.88 -15.38
C THR A 119 16.17 8.78 -14.63
N VAL A 120 15.00 8.43 -15.14
CA VAL A 120 14.18 7.32 -14.63
C VAL A 120 13.82 6.37 -15.76
N GLU A 121 13.57 5.13 -15.43
CA GLU A 121 13.06 4.10 -16.32
C GLU A 121 11.59 3.80 -16.01
N MET A 122 10.80 3.62 -17.05
CA MET A 122 9.42 3.10 -16.99
C MET A 122 9.49 1.59 -17.20
N VAL A 123 9.10 0.83 -16.19
CA VAL A 123 9.28 -0.64 -16.14
C VAL A 123 7.97 -1.33 -15.78
N GLY A 124 7.66 -2.42 -16.50
CA GLY A 124 6.46 -3.23 -16.28
C GLY A 124 5.43 -3.07 -17.38
N LEU A 125 4.48 -3.98 -17.46
CA LEU A 125 3.41 -4.12 -18.46
C LEU A 125 3.91 -4.34 -19.90
N HIS A 126 5.14 -3.97 -20.19
CA HIS A 126 5.84 -4.18 -21.46
C HIS A 126 7.21 -4.82 -21.24
N ASP A 127 7.72 -5.56 -22.24
CA ASP A 127 9.07 -6.12 -22.19
C ASP A 127 10.14 -5.04 -22.36
N GLU A 128 9.81 -3.95 -23.06
CA GLU A 128 10.71 -2.86 -23.35
C GLU A 128 10.77 -1.86 -22.18
N ILE A 129 11.96 -1.64 -21.66
CA ILE A 129 12.24 -0.58 -20.67
C ILE A 129 12.50 0.73 -21.42
N ARG A 130 11.78 1.79 -21.05
CA ARG A 130 11.93 3.10 -21.66
C ARG A 130 12.47 4.10 -20.65
N SER A 131 13.48 4.85 -21.03
CA SER A 131 14.08 5.88 -20.18
C SER A 131 13.54 7.27 -20.48
N THR A 132 13.38 8.07 -19.45
CA THR A 132 13.03 9.49 -19.54
C THR A 132 13.69 10.29 -18.40
N VAL A 133 13.44 11.59 -18.37
CA VAL A 133 13.97 12.48 -17.33
C VAL A 133 12.80 13.07 -16.56
N CYS A 134 12.85 13.00 -15.23
CA CYS A 134 11.95 13.72 -14.35
C CYS A 134 12.33 15.19 -14.30
N THR A 135 11.60 16.07 -14.99
CA THR A 135 11.93 17.49 -15.10
C THR A 135 11.31 18.36 -14.02
N GLY A 136 10.44 17.80 -13.19
CA GLY A 136 9.82 18.51 -12.08
C GLY A 136 9.13 17.54 -11.14
N ILE A 137 9.14 17.89 -9.87
CA ILE A 137 8.50 17.11 -8.79
C ILE A 137 7.55 18.07 -8.07
N GLU A 138 6.32 17.62 -7.86
CA GLU A 138 5.29 18.39 -7.14
C GLU A 138 4.61 17.53 -6.08
N MET A 139 4.43 18.07 -4.89
CA MET A 139 3.70 17.48 -3.79
C MET A 139 2.81 18.54 -3.12
N PHE A 140 1.50 18.28 -2.99
CA PHE A 140 0.54 19.23 -2.39
C PHE A 140 0.63 20.66 -2.97
N ARG A 141 0.76 20.79 -4.30
CA ARG A 141 0.92 22.05 -5.05
C ARG A 141 2.21 22.83 -4.72
N LYS A 142 3.19 22.15 -4.14
CA LYS A 142 4.54 22.70 -3.92
C LYS A 142 5.53 22.02 -4.85
N ILE A 143 6.35 22.80 -5.51
CA ILE A 143 7.45 22.30 -6.35
C ILE A 143 8.60 21.93 -5.41
N LEU A 144 9.16 20.75 -5.64
CA LEU A 144 10.25 20.19 -4.84
C LEU A 144 11.49 20.00 -5.72
N ASP A 145 12.66 20.14 -5.11
CA ASP A 145 13.94 19.80 -5.76
C ASP A 145 14.19 18.30 -5.78
N TYR A 146 13.65 17.59 -4.78
CA TYR A 146 13.74 16.13 -4.65
C TYR A 146 12.53 15.56 -3.93
N ALA A 147 12.37 14.24 -4.04
CA ALA A 147 11.43 13.44 -3.27
C ALA A 147 12.12 12.18 -2.74
N GLU A 148 11.61 11.62 -1.65
CA GLU A 148 12.17 10.44 -1.01
C GLU A 148 11.10 9.44 -0.57
N ALA A 149 11.53 8.25 -0.15
CA ALA A 149 10.66 7.17 0.30
C ALA A 149 9.56 7.67 1.26
N GLY A 150 8.31 7.37 0.93
CA GLY A 150 7.12 7.77 1.67
C GLY A 150 6.39 8.99 1.11
N ASP A 151 7.01 9.78 0.23
CA ASP A 151 6.39 10.96 -0.37
C ASP A 151 5.38 10.57 -1.47
N ASN A 152 4.21 11.21 -1.48
CA ASN A 152 3.25 11.15 -2.58
C ASN A 152 3.50 12.30 -3.54
N ILE A 153 3.92 12.00 -4.75
CA ILE A 153 4.39 13.01 -5.69
C ILE A 153 3.79 12.89 -7.09
N GLY A 154 3.84 13.97 -7.83
CA GLY A 154 3.69 14.00 -9.28
C GLY A 154 5.04 14.28 -9.93
N CYS A 155 5.48 13.37 -10.81
CA CYS A 155 6.68 13.47 -11.62
C CYS A 155 6.34 13.99 -13.03
N LEU A 156 6.86 15.14 -13.41
CA LEU A 156 6.76 15.64 -14.78
C LEU A 156 7.82 14.97 -15.65
N LEU A 157 7.39 14.21 -16.67
CA LEU A 157 8.26 13.40 -17.52
C LEU A 157 8.52 14.07 -18.86
N ARG A 158 9.79 14.09 -19.28
CA ARG A 158 10.22 14.71 -20.53
C ARG A 158 9.89 13.84 -21.74
N GLY A 159 9.16 14.40 -22.72
CA GLY A 159 8.93 13.74 -24.01
C GLY A 159 8.07 12.47 -23.97
N VAL A 160 7.40 12.22 -22.85
CA VAL A 160 6.49 11.09 -22.65
C VAL A 160 5.06 11.54 -22.97
N GLN A 161 4.36 10.79 -23.81
CA GLN A 161 2.93 10.98 -24.05
C GLN A 161 2.14 10.22 -22.95
N ARG A 162 0.88 10.63 -22.71
CA ARG A 162 0.02 9.92 -21.76
C ARG A 162 -0.20 8.44 -22.13
N SER A 163 -0.14 8.12 -23.43
CA SER A 163 -0.25 6.75 -23.95
C SER A 163 1.01 5.90 -23.76
N ASP A 164 2.12 6.50 -23.36
CA ASP A 164 3.42 5.82 -23.25
C ASP A 164 3.69 5.29 -21.83
N ILE A 165 2.89 5.68 -20.88
CA ILE A 165 2.98 5.25 -19.48
C ILE A 165 1.59 5.06 -18.92
N GLU A 166 1.40 4.03 -18.10
CA GLU A 166 0.11 3.71 -17.52
C GLU A 166 0.22 3.26 -16.06
N ARG A 167 -0.92 3.26 -15.37
CA ARG A 167 -1.01 2.72 -14.01
C ARG A 167 -0.58 1.26 -14.00
N GLY A 168 0.27 0.89 -13.04
CA GLY A 168 0.80 -0.46 -12.90
C GLY A 168 2.26 -0.61 -13.33
N GLU A 169 2.77 0.31 -14.15
CA GLU A 169 4.21 0.46 -14.33
C GLU A 169 4.87 1.06 -13.08
N VAL A 170 6.18 0.99 -13.01
CA VAL A 170 6.97 1.70 -11.99
C VAL A 170 7.94 2.67 -12.67
N LEU A 171 8.13 3.83 -12.06
CA LEU A 171 9.29 4.68 -12.31
C LEU A 171 10.42 4.22 -11.39
N ALA A 172 11.58 3.93 -11.95
CA ALA A 172 12.71 3.37 -11.21
C ALA A 172 14.02 4.03 -11.58
N ALA A 173 15.01 3.96 -10.70
CA ALA A 173 16.39 4.31 -11.04
C ALA A 173 16.89 3.38 -12.17
N PRO A 174 17.69 3.87 -13.13
CA PRO A 174 18.13 3.07 -14.26
C PRO A 174 18.81 1.75 -13.84
N GLY A 175 18.30 0.63 -14.39
CA GLY A 175 18.83 -0.72 -14.15
C GLY A 175 18.51 -1.31 -12.77
N SER A 176 17.69 -0.66 -11.95
CA SER A 176 17.42 -1.11 -10.57
C SER A 176 16.35 -2.19 -10.46
N ILE A 177 15.47 -2.33 -11.45
CA ILE A 177 14.42 -3.35 -11.50
C ILE A 177 14.14 -3.73 -12.95
N HIS A 178 13.68 -4.97 -13.16
CA HIS A 178 13.38 -5.50 -14.48
C HIS A 178 11.97 -6.09 -14.55
N PRO A 179 11.34 -6.13 -15.74
CA PRO A 179 10.06 -6.79 -15.94
C PRO A 179 10.25 -8.32 -15.98
N HIS A 180 9.35 -9.05 -15.30
CA HIS A 180 9.33 -10.51 -15.29
C HIS A 180 7.93 -11.04 -15.49
N THR A 181 7.82 -12.19 -16.16
CA THR A 181 6.58 -12.95 -16.32
C THR A 181 6.52 -14.19 -15.46
N LYS A 182 7.67 -14.64 -14.89
CA LYS A 182 7.75 -15.86 -14.09
C LYS A 182 8.41 -15.59 -12.76
N PHE A 183 7.82 -16.15 -11.72
CA PHE A 183 8.39 -16.10 -10.38
C PHE A 183 7.93 -17.30 -9.55
N SER A 184 8.68 -17.64 -8.50
CA SER A 184 8.28 -18.55 -7.45
C SER A 184 7.91 -17.74 -6.21
N GLY A 185 6.82 -18.09 -5.55
CA GLY A 185 6.32 -17.37 -4.39
C GLY A 185 5.79 -18.27 -3.29
N GLN A 186 6.01 -17.88 -2.06
CA GLN A 186 5.39 -18.48 -0.89
C GLN A 186 3.99 -17.91 -0.72
N VAL A 187 2.97 -18.75 -0.78
CA VAL A 187 1.56 -18.35 -0.73
C VAL A 187 0.85 -19.03 0.43
N TYR A 188 0.22 -18.21 1.28
CA TYR A 188 -0.73 -18.67 2.26
C TYR A 188 -2.15 -18.50 1.69
N VAL A 189 -2.91 -19.60 1.65
CA VAL A 189 -4.27 -19.60 1.14
C VAL A 189 -5.24 -19.36 2.28
N LEU A 190 -5.85 -18.17 2.32
CA LEU A 190 -6.80 -17.81 3.37
C LEU A 190 -7.91 -18.87 3.51
N SER A 191 -8.19 -19.27 4.75
CA SER A 191 -9.29 -20.14 5.11
C SER A 191 -10.64 -19.42 5.03
N LYS A 192 -11.73 -20.18 5.12
CA LYS A 192 -13.09 -19.61 5.12
C LYS A 192 -13.31 -18.61 6.27
N ASP A 193 -12.81 -18.94 7.45
CA ASP A 193 -13.00 -18.11 8.66
C ASP A 193 -12.19 -16.81 8.59
N GLU A 194 -11.13 -16.77 7.78
CA GLU A 194 -10.34 -15.59 7.45
C GLU A 194 -10.92 -14.78 6.26
N GLY A 195 -12.11 -15.13 5.78
CA GLY A 195 -12.74 -14.49 4.62
C GLY A 195 -12.20 -14.96 3.27
N GLY A 196 -11.48 -16.09 3.27
CA GLY A 196 -10.92 -16.71 2.08
C GLY A 196 -11.86 -17.64 1.34
N ARG A 197 -11.27 -18.47 0.49
CA ARG A 197 -12.03 -19.43 -0.33
C ARG A 197 -12.54 -20.62 0.47
N HIS A 198 -13.55 -21.30 -0.08
CA HIS A 198 -14.17 -22.49 0.54
C HIS A 198 -13.77 -23.80 -0.13
N THR A 199 -13.15 -23.72 -1.31
CA THR A 199 -12.84 -24.89 -2.14
C THR A 199 -11.37 -24.92 -2.49
N PRO A 200 -10.77 -26.10 -2.67
CA PRO A 200 -9.40 -26.21 -3.14
C PRO A 200 -9.27 -25.65 -4.58
N PHE A 201 -8.04 -25.40 -4.98
CA PHE A 201 -7.70 -25.18 -6.38
C PHE A 201 -6.63 -26.19 -6.82
N PHE A 202 -6.56 -26.38 -8.12
CA PHE A 202 -5.71 -27.37 -8.77
C PHE A 202 -4.64 -26.71 -9.62
N ASN A 203 -3.72 -27.51 -10.09
CA ASN A 203 -2.71 -27.08 -11.04
C ASN A 203 -3.36 -26.38 -12.25
N ASN A 204 -2.69 -25.40 -12.83
CA ASN A 204 -3.20 -24.53 -13.89
C ASN A 204 -4.37 -23.60 -13.47
N TYR A 205 -4.61 -23.38 -12.18
CA TYR A 205 -5.52 -22.35 -11.73
C TYR A 205 -5.05 -20.98 -12.19
N ARG A 206 -5.99 -20.11 -12.61
CA ARG A 206 -5.72 -18.80 -13.22
C ARG A 206 -6.40 -17.67 -12.46
N PRO A 207 -5.86 -17.25 -11.31
CA PRO A 207 -6.35 -16.08 -10.58
C PRO A 207 -5.79 -14.76 -11.13
N GLN A 208 -6.30 -13.65 -10.60
CA GLN A 208 -5.65 -12.36 -10.68
C GLN A 208 -4.60 -12.26 -9.56
N PHE A 209 -3.42 -11.76 -9.90
CA PHE A 209 -2.35 -11.44 -8.99
C PHE A 209 -2.22 -9.93 -8.87
N TYR A 210 -2.23 -9.44 -7.64
CA TYR A 210 -2.15 -8.01 -7.34
C TYR A 210 -0.74 -7.65 -6.91
N PHE A 211 -0.09 -6.76 -7.67
CA PHE A 211 1.23 -6.23 -7.39
C PHE A 211 1.16 -4.72 -7.34
N ARG A 212 1.60 -4.08 -6.25
CA ARG A 212 1.60 -2.62 -6.13
C ARG A 212 0.27 -1.99 -6.60
N THR A 213 0.27 -1.37 -7.78
CA THR A 213 -0.88 -0.63 -8.34
C THR A 213 -1.58 -1.35 -9.49
N THR A 214 -1.20 -2.58 -9.79
CA THR A 214 -1.76 -3.36 -10.92
C THR A 214 -2.22 -4.75 -10.52
N ASP A 215 -3.06 -5.34 -11.34
CA ASP A 215 -3.46 -6.73 -11.29
C ASP A 215 -3.21 -7.41 -12.64
N VAL A 216 -2.74 -8.65 -12.61
CA VAL A 216 -2.42 -9.43 -13.79
C VAL A 216 -2.85 -10.87 -13.60
N THR A 217 -3.45 -11.45 -14.64
CA THR A 217 -3.76 -12.88 -14.65
C THR A 217 -2.47 -13.70 -14.72
N GLY A 218 -2.37 -14.71 -13.86
CA GLY A 218 -1.26 -15.65 -13.89
C GLY A 218 -1.75 -17.08 -13.83
N VAL A 219 -0.91 -18.01 -14.27
CA VAL A 219 -1.14 -19.46 -14.18
C VAL A 219 -0.28 -20.01 -13.06
N ILE A 220 -0.89 -20.75 -12.14
CA ILE A 220 -0.20 -21.40 -11.03
C ILE A 220 0.26 -22.79 -11.43
N THR A 221 1.51 -23.11 -11.12
CA THR A 221 2.06 -24.46 -11.15
C THR A 221 2.38 -24.89 -9.72
N LEU A 222 1.71 -25.92 -9.23
CA LEU A 222 1.94 -26.49 -7.91
C LEU A 222 3.22 -27.35 -7.90
N PRO A 223 3.87 -27.51 -6.74
CA PRO A 223 5.03 -28.38 -6.60
C PRO A 223 4.78 -29.81 -7.04
N GLU A 224 5.81 -30.51 -7.49
CA GLU A 224 5.72 -31.91 -7.90
C GLU A 224 5.16 -32.78 -6.77
N GLY A 225 4.17 -33.59 -7.10
CA GLY A 225 3.45 -34.44 -6.12
C GLY A 225 2.29 -33.76 -5.39
N THR A 226 2.04 -32.46 -5.63
CA THR A 226 0.89 -31.75 -5.07
C THR A 226 -0.22 -31.63 -6.12
N GLU A 227 -1.34 -32.35 -5.89
CA GLU A 227 -2.48 -32.34 -6.83
C GLU A 227 -3.38 -31.13 -6.65
N MET A 228 -3.55 -30.66 -5.40
CA MET A 228 -4.42 -29.55 -5.05
C MET A 228 -3.86 -28.76 -3.86
N CYS A 229 -4.32 -27.52 -3.72
CA CYS A 229 -4.05 -26.66 -2.58
C CYS A 229 -5.36 -26.33 -1.86
N MET A 230 -5.38 -26.53 -0.54
CA MET A 230 -6.55 -26.33 0.31
C MET A 230 -6.55 -24.95 0.95
N PRO A 231 -7.73 -24.42 1.32
CA PRO A 231 -7.80 -23.28 2.24
C PRO A 231 -7.04 -23.56 3.55
N GLY A 232 -6.18 -22.63 3.97
CA GLY A 232 -5.29 -22.76 5.13
C GLY A 232 -3.89 -23.30 4.82
N ASP A 233 -3.65 -23.75 3.59
CA ASP A 233 -2.32 -24.25 3.19
C ASP A 233 -1.33 -23.09 3.00
N ASN A 234 -0.05 -23.40 3.28
CA ASN A 234 1.08 -22.55 2.98
C ASN A 234 2.00 -23.29 2.00
N VAL A 235 2.05 -22.85 0.77
CA VAL A 235 2.68 -23.57 -0.35
C VAL A 235 3.59 -22.63 -1.15
N GLU A 236 4.78 -23.10 -1.48
CA GLU A 236 5.60 -22.48 -2.52
C GLU A 236 5.09 -22.92 -3.88
N MET A 237 4.85 -21.96 -4.77
CA MET A 237 4.35 -22.26 -6.11
C MET A 237 5.00 -21.39 -7.17
N ASP A 238 5.06 -21.92 -8.38
CA ASP A 238 5.51 -21.18 -9.55
C ASP A 238 4.32 -20.50 -10.22
N VAL A 239 4.54 -19.28 -10.67
CA VAL A 239 3.53 -18.47 -11.35
C VAL A 239 4.08 -17.96 -12.67
N GLU A 240 3.28 -18.10 -13.73
CA GLU A 240 3.52 -17.50 -15.03
C GLU A 240 2.45 -16.48 -15.36
N LEU A 241 2.85 -15.20 -15.37
CA LEU A 241 1.97 -14.06 -15.66
C LEU A 241 1.76 -13.90 -17.17
N ILE A 242 0.58 -13.44 -17.59
CA ILE A 242 0.28 -13.14 -19.00
C ILE A 242 0.92 -11.84 -19.49
N THR A 243 1.34 -10.97 -18.56
CA THR A 243 1.95 -9.66 -18.83
C THR A 243 3.16 -9.48 -17.93
N PRO A 244 4.28 -8.94 -18.40
CA PRO A 244 5.45 -8.70 -17.58
C PRO A 244 5.17 -7.62 -16.53
N ILE A 245 5.68 -7.81 -15.33
CA ILE A 245 5.54 -6.91 -14.19
C ILE A 245 6.91 -6.61 -13.62
N ALA A 246 7.11 -5.39 -13.16
CA ALA A 246 8.29 -5.00 -12.39
C ALA A 246 8.25 -5.64 -10.99
N ILE A 247 8.85 -6.80 -10.85
CA ILE A 247 8.92 -7.58 -9.59
C ILE A 247 10.37 -7.85 -9.20
N GLU A 248 10.57 -8.07 -7.92
CA GLU A 248 11.85 -8.37 -7.31
C GLU A 248 11.67 -9.31 -6.11
N GLU A 249 12.76 -9.91 -5.63
CA GLU A 249 12.75 -10.78 -4.46
C GLU A 249 12.23 -10.04 -3.22
N GLY A 250 11.35 -10.70 -2.46
CA GLY A 250 10.74 -10.16 -1.25
C GLY A 250 9.53 -9.25 -1.49
N LEU A 251 9.14 -9.01 -2.75
CA LEU A 251 7.92 -8.26 -3.04
C LEU A 251 6.69 -9.05 -2.59
N ARG A 252 5.80 -8.40 -1.85
CA ARG A 252 4.50 -8.96 -1.46
C ARG A 252 3.51 -8.85 -2.61
N PHE A 253 2.68 -9.87 -2.73
CA PHE A 253 1.59 -9.93 -3.70
C PHE A 253 0.36 -10.61 -3.08
N ALA A 254 -0.80 -10.45 -3.72
CA ALA A 254 -2.04 -11.11 -3.34
C ALA A 254 -2.76 -11.68 -4.57
#